data_5a806c14d6126ccd89b82c9fe174935f
#
_entry.id   5a806c14d6126ccd89b82c9fe174935f
#
_cell.length_a   1.000
_cell.length_b   1.000
_cell.length_c   1.000
_cell.angle_alpha   90.00
_cell.angle_beta   90.00
_cell.angle_gamma   90.00
#
_symmetry.space_group_name_H-M   'P 1'
#
loop_
_entity.id
_entity.type
_entity.pdbx_description
1 polymer ?
#
loop_
_entity_poly.entity_id
_entity_poly.type
_entity_poly.pdbx_seq_one_letter_code
_entity_poly.pdbx_strand_id
1 'polypeptide(L)'
;IDFASQDETWTQPWGENKTIRNHYNEMAVHLSDAAATKLILRFRVFDDGVGFRYEYEVAGADSLLITDELTAFNIAQDGTSWSIPANYDTYELLYRTQPVSRTDNANTPMTFKAGNVYASIHEAALTDFPEMTLKNTGGCNFKSELAPWPDGIKVRVNGSVFKSPWRTIQIAPKAVGLINSGLILNLNEPCVLETTDWIRPMKYVGIWWGMHLGVESWVINDRHGATTENAKRYIDFAAANNIEGVMFEGWNAGWENWGGSQDFDYTRPYADFDIKEIVRYAKEKGIEIIGHHETGGNIVNYEKQLDKSYKWYADLGIHSVKTGYAGGLPNGHNHHGQYNVRHYRKVVKTAAKYHTTLDVHEPIKDTGIRRTYPNMMTREGARGMEWNAWSEGNPPEHHVLLPFTRLLSGPMDYTPGIFDILYERAKKSPYRKKWNMKDSKDCRINSTLAKQLS
;
A
#
# COMPACT_ATOMS: atom_id res chain seq x y z
N ILE A 1 -21.00 31.09 1.89
CA ILE A 1 -19.61 30.70 1.59
C ILE A 1 -18.75 31.23 2.70
N ASP A 2 -17.90 30.38 3.28
CA ASP A 2 -16.94 30.74 4.32
C ASP A 2 -15.51 30.61 3.78
N PHE A 3 -14.62 31.45 4.30
CA PHE A 3 -13.21 31.42 4.00
C PHE A 3 -12.38 31.26 5.28
N ALA A 4 -11.31 30.49 5.19
CA ALA A 4 -10.33 30.31 6.24
C ALA A 4 -8.93 30.18 5.65
N SER A 5 -7.91 30.31 6.47
CA SER A 5 -6.52 30.01 6.09
C SER A 5 -5.78 29.38 7.25
N GLN A 6 -4.75 28.62 6.92
CA GLN A 6 -3.86 28.00 7.87
C GLN A 6 -2.42 28.20 7.43
N ASP A 7 -1.53 28.46 8.37
CA ASP A 7 -0.09 28.41 8.15
C ASP A 7 0.58 27.88 9.43
N GLU A 8 0.92 26.62 9.40
CA GLU A 8 1.58 25.93 10.50
C GLU A 8 2.69 25.03 9.97
N THR A 9 3.57 24.62 10.84
CA THR A 9 4.61 23.65 10.55
C THR A 9 4.50 22.50 11.54
N TRP A 10 4.54 21.28 11.06
CA TRP A 10 4.51 20.09 11.88
C TRP A 10 5.69 19.17 11.56
N THR A 11 6.01 18.30 12.52
CA THR A 11 7.14 17.38 12.41
C THR A 11 6.63 15.94 12.33
N GLN A 12 7.15 15.18 11.38
CA GLN A 12 6.88 13.75 11.29
C GLN A 12 8.02 12.93 11.93
N PRO A 13 7.71 11.76 12.54
CA PRO A 13 8.73 10.94 13.19
C PRO A 13 9.69 10.29 12.18
N TRP A 14 9.25 10.07 10.95
CA TRP A 14 10.03 9.52 9.86
C TRP A 14 9.47 10.00 8.52
N GLY A 15 10.23 9.89 7.44
CA GLY A 15 9.86 10.29 6.08
C GLY A 15 10.96 11.11 5.43
N GLU A 16 10.72 11.55 4.20
CA GLU A 16 11.67 12.28 3.36
C GLU A 16 12.01 13.66 3.92
N ASN A 17 11.02 14.31 4.53
CA ASN A 17 11.15 15.63 5.14
C ASN A 17 10.79 15.56 6.62
N LYS A 18 11.69 15.98 7.50
CA LYS A 18 11.42 16.02 8.95
C LYS A 18 10.31 17.01 9.28
N THR A 19 10.28 18.13 8.58
CA THR A 19 9.40 19.27 8.84
C THR A 19 8.55 19.55 7.61
N ILE A 20 7.24 19.65 7.78
CA ILE A 20 6.29 19.90 6.70
C ILE A 20 5.49 21.17 7.03
N ARG A 21 5.49 22.12 6.10
CA ARG A 21 4.61 23.28 6.19
C ARG A 21 3.21 22.92 5.71
N ASN A 22 2.21 23.27 6.49
CA ASN A 22 0.80 23.15 6.16
C ASN A 22 0.22 24.55 5.98
N HIS A 23 0.31 25.05 4.75
CA HIS A 23 -0.15 26.37 4.39
C HIS A 23 -1.18 26.29 3.28
N TYR A 24 -2.40 26.73 3.57
CA TYR A 24 -3.51 26.71 2.61
C TYR A 24 -4.51 27.84 2.84
N ASN A 25 -5.23 28.19 1.78
CA ASN A 25 -6.48 28.92 1.85
C ASN A 25 -7.62 27.95 1.67
N GLU A 26 -8.67 28.08 2.48
CA GLU A 26 -9.86 27.23 2.45
C GLU A 26 -11.09 28.02 2.02
N MET A 27 -11.93 27.39 1.20
CA MET A 27 -13.28 27.85 0.87
C MET A 27 -14.27 26.72 1.16
N ALA A 28 -15.31 27.02 1.92
CA ALA A 28 -16.44 26.11 2.17
C ALA A 28 -17.71 26.69 1.54
N VAL A 29 -18.27 26.00 0.56
CA VAL A 29 -19.52 26.35 -0.10
C VAL A 29 -20.64 25.53 0.51
N HIS A 30 -21.57 26.18 1.22
CA HIS A 30 -22.72 25.55 1.87
C HIS A 30 -23.89 25.53 0.91
N LEU A 31 -24.43 24.35 0.68
CA LEU A 31 -25.60 24.08 -0.15
C LEU A 31 -26.66 23.34 0.69
N SER A 32 -27.93 23.62 0.40
CA SER A 32 -29.05 22.88 1.00
C SER A 32 -30.14 22.72 -0.06
N ASP A 33 -30.88 21.61 0.05
CA ASP A 33 -32.08 21.37 -0.73
C ASP A 33 -33.38 21.64 0.08
N ALA A 34 -34.54 21.45 -0.54
CA ALA A 34 -35.84 21.63 0.09
C ALA A 34 -36.12 20.59 1.18
N ALA A 35 -35.42 19.47 1.22
CA ALA A 35 -35.50 18.41 2.22
C ALA A 35 -34.54 18.62 3.40
N ALA A 36 -33.91 19.79 3.51
CA ALA A 36 -32.93 20.14 4.53
C ALA A 36 -31.68 19.26 4.54
N THR A 37 -31.37 18.58 3.42
CA THR A 37 -30.07 17.96 3.20
C THR A 37 -29.02 19.07 3.08
N LYS A 38 -27.96 18.97 3.86
CA LYS A 38 -26.84 19.91 3.78
C LYS A 38 -25.67 19.26 3.07
N LEU A 39 -25.06 20.00 2.14
CA LEU A 39 -23.83 19.63 1.47
C LEU A 39 -22.85 20.79 1.58
N ILE A 40 -21.64 20.50 2.07
CA ILE A 40 -20.52 21.43 2.02
C ILE A 40 -19.52 20.92 0.99
N LEU A 41 -19.22 21.77 0.01
CA LEU A 41 -18.08 21.58 -0.88
C LEU A 41 -16.90 22.34 -0.25
N ARG A 42 -15.94 21.61 0.25
CA ARG A 42 -14.74 22.19 0.89
C ARG A 42 -13.54 22.07 -0.03
N PHE A 43 -12.90 23.21 -0.27
CA PHE A 43 -11.69 23.32 -1.08
C PHE A 43 -10.54 23.81 -0.19
N ARG A 44 -9.35 23.23 -0.34
CA ARG A 44 -8.09 23.75 0.19
C ARG A 44 -7.09 23.92 -0.95
N VAL A 45 -6.57 25.13 -1.08
CA VAL A 45 -5.58 25.48 -2.10
C VAL A 45 -4.25 25.72 -1.42
N PHE A 46 -3.25 24.94 -1.86
CA PHE A 46 -1.88 24.98 -1.40
C PHE A 46 -0.95 25.50 -2.50
N ASP A 47 0.29 25.83 -2.17
CA ASP A 47 1.29 26.23 -3.16
C ASP A 47 1.65 25.10 -4.15
N ASP A 48 1.40 23.85 -3.77
CA ASP A 48 1.71 22.62 -4.52
C ASP A 48 0.47 21.86 -5.04
N GLY A 49 -0.74 22.47 -4.94
CA GLY A 49 -1.94 21.89 -5.52
C GLY A 49 -3.23 22.24 -4.79
N VAL A 50 -4.26 21.44 -5.03
CA VAL A 50 -5.60 21.61 -4.47
C VAL A 50 -6.17 20.27 -4.00
N GLY A 51 -6.88 20.32 -2.87
CA GLY A 51 -7.77 19.24 -2.42
C GLY A 51 -9.17 19.75 -2.26
N PHE A 52 -10.15 18.91 -2.60
CA PHE A 52 -11.56 19.19 -2.30
C PHE A 52 -12.28 17.93 -1.86
N ARG A 53 -13.35 18.09 -1.06
CA ARG A 53 -14.18 16.99 -0.58
C ARG A 53 -15.63 17.41 -0.38
N TYR A 54 -16.47 16.40 -0.22
CA TYR A 54 -17.89 16.50 0.07
C TYR A 54 -18.13 16.21 1.55
N GLU A 55 -18.88 17.06 2.23
CA GLU A 55 -19.35 16.86 3.59
C GLU A 55 -20.87 16.93 3.61
N TYR A 56 -21.53 15.82 3.98
CA TYR A 56 -22.99 15.69 3.98
C TYR A 56 -23.54 15.65 5.39
N GLU A 57 -24.72 16.26 5.56
CA GLU A 57 -25.57 16.07 6.72
C GLU A 57 -27.01 15.87 6.24
N VAL A 58 -27.59 14.71 6.53
CA VAL A 58 -28.98 14.36 6.20
C VAL A 58 -29.75 14.16 7.49
N ALA A 59 -30.55 15.15 7.87
CA ALA A 59 -31.29 15.13 9.14
C ALA A 59 -32.19 13.89 9.23
N GLY A 60 -32.15 13.18 10.37
CA GLY A 60 -32.99 12.02 10.64
C GLY A 60 -32.64 10.73 9.90
N ALA A 61 -31.51 10.69 9.16
CA ALA A 61 -31.05 9.47 8.52
C ALA A 61 -30.21 8.63 9.48
N ASP A 62 -30.52 7.34 9.61
CA ASP A 62 -29.71 6.38 10.36
C ASP A 62 -28.56 5.83 9.51
N SER A 63 -28.70 5.88 8.19
CA SER A 63 -27.69 5.44 7.21
C SER A 63 -27.90 6.11 5.87
N LEU A 64 -26.82 6.16 5.06
CA LEU A 64 -26.86 6.69 3.69
C LEU A 64 -26.21 5.69 2.74
N LEU A 65 -26.78 5.59 1.53
CA LEU A 65 -26.23 4.81 0.43
C LEU A 65 -25.81 5.76 -0.70
N ILE A 66 -24.54 5.75 -1.07
CA ILE A 66 -24.02 6.50 -2.21
C ILE A 66 -23.89 5.53 -3.38
N THR A 67 -24.60 5.83 -4.45
CA THR A 67 -24.64 4.98 -5.65
C THR A 67 -23.64 5.40 -6.70
N ASP A 68 -23.21 6.67 -6.70
CA ASP A 68 -22.20 7.18 -7.64
C ASP A 68 -21.56 8.47 -7.11
N GLU A 69 -20.37 8.78 -7.62
CA GLU A 69 -19.68 10.05 -7.44
C GLU A 69 -19.47 10.71 -8.82
N LEU A 70 -20.04 11.91 -9.00
CA LEU A 70 -20.07 12.59 -10.29
C LEU A 70 -18.90 13.57 -10.50
N THR A 71 -17.88 13.51 -9.65
CA THR A 71 -16.67 14.34 -9.80
C THR A 71 -16.04 14.11 -11.16
N ALA A 72 -15.79 15.21 -11.89
CA ALA A 72 -15.14 15.18 -13.19
C ALA A 72 -13.81 15.94 -13.15
N PHE A 73 -12.83 15.42 -13.87
CA PHE A 73 -11.52 16.03 -14.09
C PHE A 73 -11.34 16.25 -15.59
N ASN A 74 -11.37 17.51 -16.00
CA ASN A 74 -11.26 17.90 -17.40
C ASN A 74 -9.89 18.56 -17.62
N ILE A 75 -8.99 17.90 -18.33
CA ILE A 75 -7.65 18.42 -18.62
C ILE A 75 -7.75 19.26 -19.89
N ALA A 76 -7.46 20.55 -19.75
CA ALA A 76 -7.78 21.56 -20.77
C ALA A 76 -7.06 21.38 -22.12
N GLN A 77 -5.93 20.67 -22.14
CA GLN A 77 -5.18 20.37 -23.36
C GLN A 77 -4.56 18.98 -23.29
N ASP A 78 -4.35 18.36 -24.43
CA ASP A 78 -3.65 17.08 -24.51
C ASP A 78 -2.19 17.19 -24.05
N GLY A 79 -1.63 16.08 -23.69
CA GLY A 79 -0.27 15.99 -23.19
C GLY A 79 0.16 14.54 -23.05
N THR A 80 1.07 14.27 -22.13
CA THR A 80 1.55 12.91 -21.83
C THR A 80 1.07 12.50 -20.45
N SER A 81 0.51 11.30 -20.33
CA SER A 81 0.14 10.68 -19.05
C SER A 81 1.03 9.47 -18.73
N TRP A 82 1.17 9.21 -17.44
CA TRP A 82 1.80 8.02 -16.85
C TRP A 82 0.81 7.43 -15.85
N SER A 83 0.29 6.25 -16.17
CA SER A 83 -0.75 5.60 -15.38
C SER A 83 -0.70 4.08 -15.52
N ILE A 84 -1.33 3.39 -14.58
CA ILE A 84 -1.67 1.97 -14.71
C ILE A 84 -3.17 1.84 -15.00
N PRO A 85 -3.61 0.76 -15.67
CA PRO A 85 -5.03 0.50 -15.88
C PRO A 85 -5.81 0.45 -14.58
N ALA A 86 -7.07 0.93 -14.59
CA ALA A 86 -7.96 0.83 -13.45
C ALA A 86 -8.21 -0.63 -13.08
N ASN A 87 -8.08 -0.94 -11.80
CA ASN A 87 -8.33 -2.25 -11.23
C ASN A 87 -8.71 -2.11 -9.76
N TYR A 88 -9.72 -2.83 -9.30
CA TYR A 88 -10.21 -2.73 -7.93
C TYR A 88 -9.56 -3.74 -6.96
N ASP A 89 -8.61 -4.54 -7.45
CA ASP A 89 -7.99 -5.61 -6.66
C ASP A 89 -6.46 -5.57 -6.63
N THR A 90 -5.82 -4.87 -7.59
CA THR A 90 -4.36 -4.78 -7.63
C THR A 90 -3.84 -3.50 -8.27
N TYR A 91 -2.69 -3.03 -7.80
CA TYR A 91 -1.88 -1.97 -8.43
C TYR A 91 -0.61 -2.53 -9.08
N GLU A 92 -0.41 -3.83 -9.10
CA GLU A 92 0.80 -4.49 -9.60
C GLU A 92 0.82 -4.59 -11.13
N LEU A 93 0.64 -3.47 -11.78
CA LEU A 93 0.57 -3.34 -13.23
C LEU A 93 1.71 -2.47 -13.75
N LEU A 94 2.11 -2.69 -15.00
CA LEU A 94 3.11 -1.86 -15.66
C LEU A 94 2.54 -0.49 -16.01
N TYR A 95 3.31 0.57 -15.71
CA TYR A 95 2.98 1.92 -16.13
C TYR A 95 3.01 2.07 -17.65
N ARG A 96 2.03 2.78 -18.18
CA ARG A 96 1.91 3.14 -19.58
C ARG A 96 2.22 4.61 -19.75
N THR A 97 3.02 4.94 -20.76
CA THR A 97 3.25 6.32 -21.23
C THR A 97 2.47 6.53 -22.51
N GLN A 98 1.50 7.42 -22.49
CA GLN A 98 0.59 7.64 -23.62
C GLN A 98 0.02 9.07 -23.61
N PRO A 99 -0.55 9.56 -24.74
CA PRO A 99 -1.29 10.82 -24.72
C PRO A 99 -2.43 10.79 -23.69
N VAL A 100 -2.67 11.90 -23.01
CA VAL A 100 -3.79 12.03 -22.06
C VAL A 100 -5.12 11.65 -22.73
N SER A 101 -5.32 12.09 -23.96
CA SER A 101 -6.52 11.81 -24.76
C SER A 101 -6.72 10.33 -25.12
N ARG A 102 -5.69 9.51 -24.95
CA ARG A 102 -5.71 8.05 -25.21
C ARG A 102 -5.56 7.23 -23.94
N THR A 103 -5.57 7.88 -22.78
CA THR A 103 -5.52 7.16 -21.50
C THR A 103 -6.85 6.46 -21.29
N ASP A 104 -6.77 5.14 -21.11
CA ASP A 104 -7.91 4.31 -20.70
C ASP A 104 -8.35 4.66 -19.27
N ASN A 105 -9.30 3.89 -18.72
CA ASN A 105 -9.57 3.97 -17.28
C ASN A 105 -8.29 3.70 -16.50
N ALA A 106 -8.00 4.54 -15.50
CA ALA A 106 -6.73 4.53 -14.80
C ALA A 106 -6.90 4.45 -13.28
N ASN A 107 -6.00 3.76 -12.61
CA ASN A 107 -5.81 3.90 -11.16
C ASN A 107 -5.17 5.26 -10.84
N THR A 108 -5.36 5.73 -9.63
CA THR A 108 -4.67 6.92 -9.10
C THR A 108 -3.54 6.50 -8.14
N PRO A 109 -2.43 7.25 -8.08
CA PRO A 109 -2.13 8.51 -8.76
C PRO A 109 -2.02 8.37 -10.28
N MET A 110 -2.70 9.24 -11.03
CA MET A 110 -2.48 9.41 -12.46
C MET A 110 -1.66 10.68 -12.67
N THR A 111 -0.43 10.54 -13.10
CA THR A 111 0.46 11.68 -13.38
C THR A 111 0.40 12.05 -14.84
N PHE A 112 0.41 13.34 -15.13
CA PHE A 112 0.43 13.83 -16.51
C PHE A 112 1.21 15.15 -16.64
N LYS A 113 1.65 15.41 -17.86
CA LYS A 113 2.18 16.71 -18.28
C LYS A 113 1.26 17.29 -19.34
N ALA A 114 0.74 18.50 -19.10
CA ALA A 114 -0.03 19.27 -20.06
C ALA A 114 0.57 20.67 -20.19
N GLY A 115 0.98 21.05 -21.39
CA GLY A 115 1.76 22.27 -21.60
C GLY A 115 3.06 22.29 -20.78
N ASN A 116 3.21 23.31 -19.96
CA ASN A 116 4.38 23.49 -19.08
C ASN A 116 4.14 23.05 -17.63
N VAL A 117 3.06 22.31 -17.37
CA VAL A 117 2.67 21.90 -16.02
C VAL A 117 2.70 20.40 -15.92
N TYR A 118 3.28 19.90 -14.83
CA TYR A 118 3.11 18.52 -14.36
C TYR A 118 2.06 18.49 -13.27
N ALA A 119 1.17 17.51 -13.32
CA ALA A 119 0.14 17.33 -12.31
C ALA A 119 -0.10 15.85 -12.03
N SER A 120 -0.68 15.56 -10.86
CA SER A 120 -1.09 14.21 -10.48
C SER A 120 -2.46 14.26 -9.82
N ILE A 121 -3.41 13.51 -10.38
CA ILE A 121 -4.74 13.32 -9.79
C ILE A 121 -4.68 12.14 -8.84
N HIS A 122 -5.11 12.36 -7.59
CA HIS A 122 -5.11 11.35 -6.55
C HIS A 122 -6.21 11.62 -5.52
N GLU A 123 -6.15 10.96 -4.38
CA GLU A 123 -7.01 11.18 -3.22
C GLU A 123 -6.21 11.17 -1.92
N ALA A 124 -6.74 11.80 -0.86
CA ALA A 124 -6.13 11.82 0.46
C ALA A 124 -7.15 11.50 1.55
N ALA A 125 -6.66 11.01 2.70
CA ALA A 125 -7.46 10.65 3.88
C ALA A 125 -8.58 9.62 3.60
N LEU A 126 -8.26 8.57 2.84
CA LEU A 126 -9.16 7.44 2.59
C LEU A 126 -9.30 6.59 3.86
N THR A 127 -10.43 6.67 4.55
CA THR A 127 -10.63 6.02 5.86
C THR A 127 -11.81 5.07 5.93
N ASP A 128 -12.96 5.46 5.41
CA ASP A 128 -14.21 4.69 5.37
C ASP A 128 -14.94 4.92 4.04
N PHE A 129 -14.23 4.69 2.96
CA PHE A 129 -14.68 4.93 1.60
C PHE A 129 -13.96 3.97 0.66
N PRO A 130 -14.50 3.61 -0.50
CA PRO A 130 -13.74 2.84 -1.50
C PRO A 130 -12.73 3.73 -2.22
N GLU A 131 -11.76 3.12 -2.89
CA GLU A 131 -10.85 3.85 -3.75
C GLU A 131 -11.57 4.59 -4.88
N MET A 132 -10.95 5.67 -5.33
CA MET A 132 -11.26 6.33 -6.58
C MET A 132 -10.33 5.85 -7.69
N THR A 133 -10.89 5.34 -8.79
CA THR A 133 -10.24 5.26 -10.10
C THR A 133 -10.75 6.37 -11.00
N LEU A 134 -10.13 6.54 -12.16
CA LEU A 134 -10.53 7.53 -13.17
C LEU A 134 -11.09 6.80 -14.39
N LYS A 135 -12.36 7.00 -14.67
CA LYS A 135 -13.03 6.53 -15.88
C LYS A 135 -12.88 7.56 -16.98
N ASN A 136 -12.28 7.20 -18.10
CA ASN A 136 -12.22 8.07 -19.25
C ASN A 136 -13.62 8.24 -19.85
N THR A 137 -14.05 9.48 -20.03
CA THR A 137 -15.36 9.84 -20.61
C THR A 137 -15.24 10.42 -22.03
N GLY A 138 -14.04 10.41 -22.59
CA GLY A 138 -13.73 10.86 -23.94
C GLY A 138 -12.64 11.93 -23.97
N GLY A 139 -11.63 11.73 -24.80
CA GLY A 139 -10.48 12.64 -24.90
C GLY A 139 -9.76 12.82 -23.57
N CYS A 140 -9.53 14.06 -23.16
CA CYS A 140 -8.84 14.40 -21.92
C CYS A 140 -9.78 14.56 -20.71
N ASN A 141 -10.98 13.94 -20.74
CA ASN A 141 -11.97 14.06 -19.69
C ASN A 141 -12.09 12.75 -18.92
N PHE A 142 -12.07 12.87 -17.60
CA PHE A 142 -12.16 11.76 -16.68
C PHE A 142 -13.24 12.00 -15.62
N LYS A 143 -13.86 10.92 -15.17
CA LYS A 143 -14.81 10.92 -14.06
C LYS A 143 -14.29 10.02 -12.93
N SER A 144 -14.53 10.40 -11.70
CA SER A 144 -14.35 9.51 -10.55
C SER A 144 -15.18 8.25 -10.72
N GLU A 145 -14.58 7.09 -10.52
CA GLU A 145 -15.26 5.80 -10.50
C GLU A 145 -14.83 5.04 -9.24
N LEU A 146 -15.80 4.75 -8.40
CA LEU A 146 -15.54 4.13 -7.09
C LEU A 146 -15.64 2.61 -7.17
N ALA A 147 -14.78 1.90 -6.44
CA ALA A 147 -14.86 0.45 -6.28
C ALA A 147 -16.18 0.08 -5.57
N PRO A 148 -17.05 -0.75 -6.17
CA PRO A 148 -18.37 -1.04 -5.63
C PRO A 148 -18.35 -2.13 -4.56
N TRP A 149 -19.42 -2.18 -3.77
CA TRP A 149 -19.83 -3.38 -3.06
C TRP A 149 -20.38 -4.42 -4.07
N PRO A 150 -20.48 -5.71 -3.68
CA PRO A 150 -20.99 -6.75 -4.60
C PRO A 150 -22.38 -6.51 -5.19
N ASP A 151 -23.21 -5.71 -4.52
CA ASP A 151 -24.54 -5.31 -4.99
C ASP A 151 -24.56 -4.01 -5.82
N GLY A 152 -23.39 -3.46 -6.13
CA GLY A 152 -23.23 -2.25 -6.95
C GLY A 152 -23.27 -0.92 -6.19
N ILE A 153 -23.67 -0.90 -4.92
CA ILE A 153 -23.58 0.29 -4.08
C ILE A 153 -22.12 0.71 -3.95
N LYS A 154 -21.83 2.00 -4.03
CA LYS A 154 -20.46 2.50 -3.93
C LYS A 154 -20.05 2.70 -2.47
N VAL A 155 -20.87 3.39 -1.67
CA VAL A 155 -20.55 3.67 -0.27
C VAL A 155 -21.74 3.41 0.64
N ARG A 156 -21.46 2.82 1.79
CA ARG A 156 -22.40 2.62 2.89
C ARG A 156 -21.96 3.43 4.09
N VAL A 157 -22.70 4.47 4.43
CA VAL A 157 -22.43 5.34 5.56
C VAL A 157 -23.33 4.96 6.72
N ASN A 158 -22.78 4.81 7.91
CA ASN A 158 -23.52 4.68 9.14
C ASN A 158 -23.70 6.06 9.79
N GLY A 159 -24.94 6.47 10.01
CA GLY A 159 -25.28 7.78 10.55
C GLY A 159 -25.66 8.81 9.48
N SER A 160 -25.96 10.02 9.97
CA SER A 160 -26.48 11.13 9.18
C SER A 160 -25.41 12.11 8.66
N VAL A 161 -24.17 11.99 9.14
CA VAL A 161 -23.05 12.89 8.79
C VAL A 161 -21.94 12.10 8.14
N PHE A 162 -21.43 12.63 7.05
CA PHE A 162 -20.41 11.96 6.24
C PHE A 162 -19.41 12.95 5.63
N LYS A 163 -18.14 12.55 5.56
CA LYS A 163 -17.08 13.26 4.82
C LYS A 163 -16.45 12.30 3.83
N SER A 164 -16.40 12.68 2.56
CA SER A 164 -15.62 11.91 1.57
C SER A 164 -14.11 12.05 1.81
N PRO A 165 -13.28 11.17 1.27
CA PRO A 165 -11.87 11.47 1.08
C PRO A 165 -11.69 12.75 0.27
N TRP A 166 -10.52 13.36 0.40
CA TRP A 166 -10.16 14.49 -0.46
C TRP A 166 -9.84 14.00 -1.86
N ARG A 167 -10.38 14.66 -2.87
CA ARG A 167 -9.94 14.56 -4.25
C ARG A 167 -8.83 15.57 -4.45
N THR A 168 -7.68 15.13 -4.98
CA THR A 168 -6.47 15.96 -5.00
C THR A 168 -5.91 16.12 -6.40
N ILE A 169 -5.34 17.28 -6.64
CA ILE A 169 -4.54 17.58 -7.84
C ILE A 169 -3.25 18.22 -7.33
N GLN A 170 -2.14 17.46 -7.33
CA GLN A 170 -0.80 18.01 -7.13
C GLN A 170 -0.36 18.70 -8.41
N ILE A 171 0.32 19.85 -8.31
CA ILE A 171 0.70 20.69 -9.47
C ILE A 171 2.12 21.19 -9.26
N ALA A 172 2.96 21.08 -10.29
CA ALA A 172 4.31 21.60 -10.26
C ALA A 172 4.80 22.01 -11.67
N PRO A 173 5.69 23.01 -11.77
CA PRO A 173 6.30 23.39 -13.06
C PRO A 173 7.35 22.39 -13.57
N LYS A 174 7.82 21.49 -12.69
CA LYS A 174 8.77 20.40 -13.00
C LYS A 174 8.32 19.12 -12.31
N ALA A 175 8.56 17.98 -12.94
CA ALA A 175 8.18 16.68 -12.38
C ALA A 175 8.71 16.46 -10.94
N VAL A 176 9.96 16.85 -10.65
CA VAL A 176 10.56 16.74 -9.31
C VAL A 176 9.78 17.53 -8.25
N GLY A 177 9.05 18.57 -8.63
CA GLY A 177 8.22 19.34 -7.69
C GLY A 177 7.05 18.52 -7.15
N LEU A 178 6.55 17.53 -7.89
CA LEU A 178 5.51 16.62 -7.40
C LEU A 178 6.02 15.75 -6.25
N ILE A 179 7.27 15.30 -6.32
CA ILE A 179 7.90 14.45 -5.28
C ILE A 179 8.01 15.21 -3.94
N ASN A 180 8.24 16.51 -4.00
CA ASN A 180 8.41 17.35 -2.81
C ASN A 180 7.08 17.85 -2.23
N SER A 181 5.94 17.50 -2.83
CA SER A 181 4.63 17.95 -2.39
C SER A 181 4.26 17.40 -1.01
N GLY A 182 3.83 18.29 -0.11
CA GLY A 182 3.27 17.94 1.19
C GLY A 182 1.74 17.78 1.18
N LEU A 183 1.09 18.03 0.05
CA LEU A 183 -0.38 18.13 -0.08
C LEU A 183 -1.12 16.92 0.49
N ILE A 184 -0.73 15.71 0.07
CA ILE A 184 -1.42 14.48 0.49
C ILE A 184 -1.36 14.30 2.02
N LEU A 185 -0.21 14.58 2.65
CA LEU A 185 -0.07 14.50 4.09
C LEU A 185 -0.89 15.60 4.79
N ASN A 186 -0.82 16.83 4.29
CA ASN A 186 -1.49 17.98 4.89
C ASN A 186 -3.02 17.89 4.88
N LEU A 187 -3.59 17.07 4.00
CA LEU A 187 -5.03 16.79 3.94
C LEU A 187 -5.49 15.68 4.90
N ASN A 188 -4.58 15.05 5.62
CA ASN A 188 -4.90 14.08 6.67
C ASN A 188 -4.94 14.75 8.05
N GLU A 189 -5.65 14.11 8.97
CA GLU A 189 -5.72 14.56 10.37
C GLU A 189 -4.35 14.41 11.05
N PRO A 190 -4.05 15.24 12.06
CA PRO A 190 -2.83 15.12 12.86
C PRO A 190 -2.64 13.74 13.49
N CYS A 191 -1.42 13.45 13.95
CA CYS A 191 -1.08 12.22 14.65
C CYS A 191 -1.94 12.03 15.90
N VAL A 192 -2.51 10.82 16.04
CA VAL A 192 -3.35 10.44 17.18
C VAL A 192 -2.64 9.52 18.18
N LEU A 193 -1.38 9.17 17.93
CA LEU A 193 -0.58 8.36 18.85
C LEU A 193 0.00 9.21 19.96
N GLU A 194 -0.02 8.70 21.19
CA GLU A 194 0.54 9.38 22.35
C GLU A 194 2.06 9.53 22.25
N THR A 195 2.73 8.51 21.74
CA THR A 195 4.19 8.52 21.51
C THR A 195 4.52 7.90 20.15
N THR A 196 5.63 8.32 19.56
CA THR A 196 6.12 7.83 18.26
C THR A 196 7.60 7.41 18.32
N ASP A 197 8.24 7.44 19.46
CA ASP A 197 9.69 7.17 19.64
C ASP A 197 10.07 5.72 19.30
N TRP A 198 9.09 4.81 19.33
CA TRP A 198 9.24 3.41 18.98
C TRP A 198 9.17 3.16 17.46
N ILE A 199 8.79 4.16 16.66
CA ILE A 199 8.61 4.05 15.20
C ILE A 199 9.92 4.43 14.52
N ARG A 200 10.50 3.50 13.77
CA ARG A 200 11.68 3.76 12.95
C ARG A 200 11.68 2.93 11.68
N PRO A 201 12.09 3.50 10.54
CA PRO A 201 12.31 2.75 9.31
C PRO A 201 13.52 1.83 9.46
N MET A 202 13.53 0.73 8.71
CA MET A 202 14.66 -0.19 8.66
C MET A 202 14.77 -0.84 7.29
N LYS A 203 15.96 -1.32 6.97
CA LYS A 203 16.19 -2.25 5.86
C LYS A 203 16.02 -3.67 6.40
N TYR A 204 15.40 -4.53 5.63
CA TYR A 204 15.29 -5.94 6.01
C TYR A 204 15.54 -6.87 4.83
N VAL A 205 15.89 -8.11 5.14
CA VAL A 205 15.98 -9.22 4.20
C VAL A 205 14.98 -10.31 4.61
N GLY A 206 14.43 -11.02 3.65
CA GLY A 206 13.40 -12.02 3.92
C GLY A 206 13.66 -13.36 3.26
N ILE A 207 13.14 -14.43 3.87
CA ILE A 207 12.99 -15.75 3.25
C ILE A 207 11.76 -15.69 2.36
N TRP A 208 11.95 -15.65 1.06
CA TRP A 208 10.87 -15.40 0.10
C TRP A 208 11.25 -15.86 -1.32
N TRP A 209 12.38 -15.43 -1.87
CA TRP A 209 12.72 -15.63 -3.28
C TRP A 209 12.86 -17.11 -3.67
N GLY A 210 13.49 -17.93 -2.83
CA GLY A 210 13.64 -19.36 -3.05
C GLY A 210 12.32 -20.11 -3.14
N MET A 211 11.30 -19.62 -2.43
CA MET A 211 9.94 -20.16 -2.48
C MET A 211 9.24 -19.81 -3.79
N HIS A 212 9.36 -18.59 -4.28
CA HIS A 212 8.82 -18.19 -5.59
C HIS A 212 9.45 -19.00 -6.72
N LEU A 213 10.72 -19.28 -6.64
CA LEU A 213 11.42 -20.14 -7.60
C LEU A 213 11.14 -21.63 -7.42
N GLY A 214 10.42 -22.05 -6.38
CA GLY A 214 10.09 -23.43 -6.09
C GLY A 214 11.27 -24.26 -5.60
N VAL A 215 12.37 -23.64 -5.19
CA VAL A 215 13.54 -24.31 -4.58
C VAL A 215 13.29 -24.56 -3.11
N GLU A 216 12.64 -23.63 -2.44
CA GLU A 216 12.15 -23.71 -1.07
C GLU A 216 10.63 -23.80 -1.06
N SER A 217 10.04 -24.07 0.09
CA SER A 217 8.61 -24.22 0.28
C SER A 217 8.12 -23.35 1.43
N TRP A 218 6.91 -22.78 1.30
CA TRP A 218 6.20 -22.16 2.42
C TRP A 218 5.62 -23.19 3.41
N VAL A 219 5.47 -24.44 2.97
CA VAL A 219 4.87 -25.52 3.76
C VAL A 219 5.96 -26.38 4.35
N ILE A 220 5.75 -26.87 5.59
CA ILE A 220 6.66 -27.78 6.25
C ILE A 220 6.84 -29.07 5.45
N ASN A 221 8.04 -29.29 4.94
CA ASN A 221 8.50 -30.47 4.22
C ASN A 221 10.04 -30.46 4.13
N ASP A 222 10.64 -31.35 3.34
CA ASP A 222 12.11 -31.47 3.14
C ASP A 222 12.76 -30.23 2.51
N ARG A 223 11.98 -29.28 2.01
CA ARG A 223 12.44 -28.03 1.40
C ARG A 223 11.94 -26.78 2.11
N HIS A 224 11.41 -26.94 3.32
CA HIS A 224 10.85 -25.82 4.06
C HIS A 224 11.86 -24.68 4.22
N GLY A 225 11.50 -23.48 3.77
CA GLY A 225 12.38 -22.30 3.82
C GLY A 225 12.45 -21.67 5.20
N ALA A 226 11.33 -21.58 5.91
CA ALA A 226 11.22 -20.95 7.22
C ALA A 226 11.58 -21.95 8.35
N THR A 227 12.82 -22.40 8.39
CA THR A 227 13.34 -23.24 9.49
C THR A 227 14.19 -22.40 10.45
N THR A 228 14.34 -22.87 11.70
CA THR A 228 15.21 -22.23 12.71
C THR A 228 16.65 -22.12 12.22
N GLU A 229 17.17 -23.15 11.54
CA GLU A 229 18.53 -23.15 10.99
C GLU A 229 18.68 -22.09 9.90
N ASN A 230 17.75 -22.05 8.94
CA ASN A 230 17.81 -21.10 7.85
C ASN A 230 17.60 -19.66 8.35
N ALA A 231 16.73 -19.48 9.36
CA ALA A 231 16.54 -18.20 10.01
C ALA A 231 17.84 -17.64 10.60
N LYS A 232 18.61 -18.46 11.30
CA LYS A 232 19.93 -18.04 11.84
C LYS A 232 20.91 -17.63 10.74
N ARG A 233 20.91 -18.31 9.59
CA ARG A 233 21.74 -17.92 8.44
C ARG A 233 21.38 -16.54 7.90
N TYR A 234 20.07 -16.22 7.79
CA TYR A 234 19.63 -14.90 7.36
C TYR A 234 19.95 -13.82 8.39
N ILE A 235 19.83 -14.12 9.68
CA ILE A 235 20.22 -13.22 10.77
C ILE A 235 21.73 -12.93 10.73
N ASP A 236 22.59 -13.95 10.55
CA ASP A 236 24.02 -13.76 10.42
C ASP A 236 24.39 -12.93 9.18
N PHE A 237 23.69 -13.18 8.06
CA PHE A 237 23.87 -12.38 6.84
C PHE A 237 23.47 -10.91 7.06
N ALA A 238 22.33 -10.67 7.69
CA ALA A 238 21.85 -9.31 7.98
C ALA A 238 22.83 -8.56 8.89
N ALA A 239 23.29 -9.21 9.96
CA ALA A 239 24.29 -8.64 10.88
C ALA A 239 25.61 -8.30 10.19
N ALA A 240 26.08 -9.16 9.28
CA ALA A 240 27.33 -8.94 8.55
C ALA A 240 27.23 -7.84 7.48
N ASN A 241 26.04 -7.45 7.05
CA ASN A 241 25.80 -6.52 5.93
C ASN A 241 25.05 -5.24 6.31
N ASN A 242 24.99 -4.89 7.59
CA ASN A 242 24.30 -3.70 8.12
C ASN A 242 22.81 -3.63 7.66
N ILE A 243 22.15 -4.76 7.73
CA ILE A 243 20.68 -4.88 7.53
C ILE A 243 20.06 -5.05 8.90
N GLU A 244 19.09 -4.22 9.24
CA GLU A 244 18.56 -4.13 10.59
C GLU A 244 17.53 -5.22 10.92
N GLY A 245 16.82 -5.76 9.90
CA GLY A 245 15.71 -6.68 10.11
C GLY A 245 15.75 -7.95 9.25
N VAL A 246 15.08 -8.98 9.71
CA VAL A 246 14.86 -10.24 8.96
C VAL A 246 13.40 -10.66 9.08
N MET A 247 12.78 -11.00 7.95
CA MET A 247 11.40 -11.46 7.84
C MET A 247 11.34 -12.90 7.31
N PHE A 248 10.36 -13.66 7.78
CA PHE A 248 10.16 -15.06 7.39
C PHE A 248 8.74 -15.30 6.93
N GLU A 249 8.56 -15.57 5.64
CA GLU A 249 7.30 -16.14 5.15
C GLU A 249 7.25 -17.65 5.40
N GLY A 250 6.07 -18.25 5.46
CA GLY A 250 5.93 -19.69 5.62
C GLY A 250 6.23 -20.21 7.03
N TRP A 251 6.30 -19.36 8.04
CA TRP A 251 6.70 -19.73 9.40
C TRP A 251 5.59 -20.42 10.22
N ASN A 252 4.32 -20.20 9.88
CA ASN A 252 3.15 -20.59 10.67
C ASN A 252 2.21 -21.54 9.93
N ALA A 253 1.36 -22.25 10.68
CA ALA A 253 0.37 -23.15 10.13
C ALA A 253 -0.69 -22.44 9.28
N GLY A 254 -1.09 -23.05 8.18
CA GLY A 254 -2.12 -22.57 7.25
C GLY A 254 -1.71 -22.56 5.78
N TRP A 255 -0.42 -22.56 5.49
CA TRP A 255 0.10 -22.55 4.12
C TRP A 255 -0.23 -23.81 3.32
N GLU A 256 -0.57 -24.93 4.00
CA GLU A 256 -0.96 -26.19 3.35
C GLU A 256 -2.20 -26.03 2.48
N ASN A 257 -3.08 -25.09 2.83
CA ASN A 257 -4.35 -24.83 2.16
C ASN A 257 -4.32 -23.51 1.37
N TRP A 258 -3.15 -22.97 1.07
CA TRP A 258 -3.05 -21.71 0.33
C TRP A 258 -3.74 -21.82 -1.05
N GLY A 259 -4.68 -20.90 -1.34
CA GLY A 259 -5.54 -20.95 -2.50
C GLY A 259 -6.93 -21.57 -2.26
N GLY A 260 -7.19 -22.12 -1.06
CA GLY A 260 -8.49 -22.60 -0.59
C GLY A 260 -9.06 -21.75 0.54
N SER A 261 -9.76 -22.36 1.49
CA SER A 261 -10.14 -21.70 2.74
C SER A 261 -8.92 -21.69 3.67
N GLN A 262 -8.18 -20.60 3.68
CA GLN A 262 -7.00 -20.45 4.50
C GLN A 262 -7.40 -20.14 5.93
N ASP A 263 -7.13 -21.06 6.82
CA ASP A 263 -7.26 -20.88 8.26
C ASP A 263 -5.88 -20.73 8.90
N PHE A 264 -5.16 -19.66 8.53
CA PHE A 264 -3.91 -19.32 9.16
C PHE A 264 -4.08 -19.15 10.67
N ASP A 265 -3.16 -19.74 11.44
CA ASP A 265 -3.01 -19.49 12.87
C ASP A 265 -1.78 -18.60 13.11
N TYR A 266 -2.02 -17.36 13.47
CA TYR A 266 -0.96 -16.34 13.62
C TYR A 266 -0.21 -16.43 14.97
N THR A 267 -0.41 -17.50 15.72
CA THR A 267 0.30 -17.78 16.99
C THR A 267 0.89 -19.17 17.05
N ARG A 268 0.83 -19.94 15.94
CA ARG A 268 1.29 -21.31 15.87
C ARG A 268 2.38 -21.49 14.82
N PRO A 269 3.67 -21.39 15.20
CA PRO A 269 4.77 -21.72 14.31
C PRO A 269 4.75 -23.20 13.91
N TYR A 270 5.36 -23.52 12.77
CA TYR A 270 5.68 -24.88 12.41
C TYR A 270 6.69 -25.49 13.40
N ALA A 271 6.74 -26.82 13.50
CA ALA A 271 7.56 -27.51 14.47
C ALA A 271 9.08 -27.29 14.29
N ASP A 272 9.52 -26.97 13.10
CA ASP A 272 10.92 -26.68 12.73
C ASP A 272 11.28 -25.18 12.80
N PHE A 273 10.32 -24.33 13.23
CA PHE A 273 10.51 -22.88 13.40
C PHE A 273 10.35 -22.48 14.88
N ASP A 274 11.45 -22.55 15.63
CA ASP A 274 11.48 -22.11 17.03
C ASP A 274 11.60 -20.58 17.11
N ILE A 275 10.46 -19.90 17.11
CA ILE A 275 10.42 -18.42 17.13
C ILE A 275 11.10 -17.83 18.37
N LYS A 276 11.05 -18.49 19.52
CA LYS A 276 11.69 -17.99 20.75
C LYS A 276 13.20 -18.00 20.63
N GLU A 277 13.75 -19.11 20.12
CA GLU A 277 15.17 -19.24 19.86
C GLU A 277 15.63 -18.26 18.76
N ILE A 278 14.83 -18.07 17.71
CA ILE A 278 15.11 -17.12 16.63
C ILE A 278 15.18 -15.69 17.15
N VAL A 279 14.19 -15.26 17.94
CA VAL A 279 14.17 -13.92 18.55
C VAL A 279 15.35 -13.72 19.50
N ARG A 280 15.66 -14.73 20.34
CA ARG A 280 16.83 -14.70 21.23
C ARG A 280 18.13 -14.49 20.43
N TYR A 281 18.32 -15.31 19.38
CA TYR A 281 19.52 -15.27 18.53
C TYR A 281 19.63 -13.93 17.78
N ALA A 282 18.53 -13.44 17.20
CA ALA A 282 18.50 -12.15 16.52
C ALA A 282 18.88 -11.00 17.46
N LYS A 283 18.35 -11.00 18.68
CA LYS A 283 18.68 -9.99 19.71
C LYS A 283 20.17 -9.98 20.05
N GLU A 284 20.80 -11.15 20.16
CA GLU A 284 22.24 -11.27 20.41
C GLU A 284 23.09 -10.67 19.27
N LYS A 285 22.57 -10.70 18.05
CA LYS A 285 23.21 -10.15 16.86
C LYS A 285 22.83 -8.69 16.59
N GLY A 286 21.92 -8.10 17.36
CA GLY A 286 21.41 -6.75 17.15
C GLY A 286 20.47 -6.65 15.96
N ILE A 287 19.80 -7.74 15.58
CA ILE A 287 18.85 -7.81 14.45
C ILE A 287 17.42 -7.88 14.97
N GLU A 288 16.51 -7.16 14.33
CA GLU A 288 15.08 -7.22 14.61
C GLU A 288 14.39 -8.31 13.77
N ILE A 289 13.40 -8.97 14.36
CA ILE A 289 12.53 -9.89 13.63
C ILE A 289 11.30 -9.12 13.17
N ILE A 290 10.98 -9.24 11.88
CA ILE A 290 9.76 -8.73 11.30
C ILE A 290 8.77 -9.90 11.22
N GLY A 291 7.64 -9.75 11.89
CA GLY A 291 6.55 -10.73 11.83
C GLY A 291 5.90 -10.73 10.44
N HIS A 292 5.29 -11.86 10.09
CA HIS A 292 4.56 -11.99 8.83
C HIS A 292 3.16 -12.56 9.08
N HIS A 293 2.15 -11.89 8.55
CA HIS A 293 0.75 -12.31 8.58
C HIS A 293 0.20 -12.41 7.16
N GLU A 294 0.33 -13.58 6.51
CA GLU A 294 -0.38 -13.85 5.27
C GLU A 294 -1.84 -14.18 5.56
N THR A 295 -2.77 -13.62 4.82
CA THR A 295 -4.21 -13.86 5.00
C THR A 295 -4.82 -14.74 3.91
N GLY A 296 -4.19 -14.83 2.75
CA GLY A 296 -4.77 -15.47 1.56
C GLY A 296 -6.11 -14.84 1.15
N GLY A 297 -6.34 -13.57 1.52
CA GLY A 297 -7.61 -12.87 1.35
C GLY A 297 -8.68 -13.18 2.42
N ASN A 298 -8.46 -14.16 3.34
CA ASN A 298 -9.40 -14.48 4.42
C ASN A 298 -9.30 -13.50 5.59
N ILE A 299 -9.68 -12.24 5.35
CA ILE A 299 -9.67 -11.19 6.38
C ILE A 299 -10.62 -11.49 7.55
N VAL A 300 -11.65 -12.31 7.35
CA VAL A 300 -12.57 -12.70 8.44
C VAL A 300 -11.85 -13.55 9.48
N ASN A 301 -11.04 -14.52 9.05
CA ASN A 301 -10.18 -15.30 9.95
C ASN A 301 -9.13 -14.41 10.61
N TYR A 302 -8.51 -13.51 9.87
CA TYR A 302 -7.49 -12.60 10.40
C TYR A 302 -8.07 -11.68 11.47
N GLU A 303 -9.24 -11.08 11.24
CA GLU A 303 -9.88 -10.20 12.22
C GLU A 303 -10.26 -10.88 13.54
N LYS A 304 -10.62 -12.16 13.51
CA LYS A 304 -10.89 -12.95 14.72
C LYS A 304 -9.66 -13.10 15.60
N GLN A 305 -8.47 -13.08 15.01
CA GLN A 305 -7.19 -13.32 15.69
C GLN A 305 -6.37 -12.03 15.90
N LEU A 306 -6.84 -10.90 15.35
CA LEU A 306 -6.05 -9.67 15.22
C LEU A 306 -5.43 -9.21 16.54
N ASP A 307 -6.23 -9.04 17.58
CA ASP A 307 -5.73 -8.57 18.89
C ASP A 307 -4.78 -9.59 19.54
N LYS A 308 -5.12 -10.88 19.46
CA LYS A 308 -4.30 -11.97 19.99
C LYS A 308 -2.94 -12.06 19.30
N SER A 309 -2.90 -11.94 17.98
CA SER A 309 -1.67 -12.11 17.19
C SER A 309 -0.69 -10.95 17.40
N TYR A 310 -1.16 -9.71 17.41
CA TYR A 310 -0.31 -8.55 17.68
C TYR A 310 0.19 -8.54 19.13
N LYS A 311 -0.68 -8.92 20.10
CA LYS A 311 -0.24 -9.10 21.47
C LYS A 311 0.85 -10.15 21.60
N TRP A 312 0.69 -11.29 20.92
CA TRP A 312 1.66 -12.38 20.96
C TRP A 312 3.03 -11.96 20.39
N TYR A 313 3.05 -11.20 19.30
CA TYR A 313 4.29 -10.63 18.76
C TYR A 313 4.91 -9.63 19.73
N ALA A 314 4.12 -8.73 20.31
CA ALA A 314 4.62 -7.78 21.29
C ALA A 314 5.23 -8.48 22.53
N ASP A 315 4.59 -9.56 23.02
CA ASP A 315 5.10 -10.38 24.13
C ASP A 315 6.45 -11.07 23.79
N LEU A 316 6.72 -11.32 22.50
CA LEU A 316 8.01 -11.82 22.00
C LEU A 316 9.04 -10.72 21.72
N GLY A 317 8.65 -9.44 21.76
CA GLY A 317 9.50 -8.31 21.41
C GLY A 317 9.58 -8.06 19.89
N ILE A 318 8.60 -8.51 19.12
CA ILE A 318 8.47 -8.25 17.68
C ILE A 318 7.54 -7.05 17.48
N HIS A 319 8.06 -5.97 16.92
CA HIS A 319 7.38 -4.68 16.78
C HIS A 319 7.30 -4.16 15.34
N SER A 320 7.51 -5.02 14.37
CA SER A 320 7.28 -4.75 12.94
C SER A 320 6.61 -5.95 12.32
N VAL A 321 5.58 -5.74 11.50
CA VAL A 321 4.81 -6.80 10.86
C VAL A 321 4.56 -6.46 9.40
N LYS A 322 4.90 -7.41 8.50
CA LYS A 322 4.42 -7.44 7.13
C LYS A 322 3.10 -8.19 7.09
N THR A 323 2.08 -7.61 6.46
CA THR A 323 0.80 -8.29 6.19
C THR A 323 0.65 -8.56 4.71
N GLY A 324 0.14 -9.74 4.32
CA GLY A 324 -0.16 -10.13 2.96
C GLY A 324 -1.66 -10.42 2.76
N TYR A 325 -2.17 -10.05 1.60
CA TYR A 325 -3.58 -10.24 1.22
C TYR A 325 -3.70 -10.90 -0.16
N ALA A 326 -2.72 -11.71 -0.54
CA ALA A 326 -2.75 -12.44 -1.80
C ALA A 326 -3.95 -13.40 -1.86
N GLY A 327 -4.76 -13.28 -2.91
CA GLY A 327 -5.98 -14.08 -3.08
C GLY A 327 -7.25 -13.24 -3.06
N GLY A 328 -8.38 -13.87 -3.37
CA GLY A 328 -9.67 -13.18 -3.42
C GLY A 328 -10.29 -12.95 -2.05
N LEU A 329 -10.94 -11.80 -1.85
CA LEU A 329 -11.70 -11.52 -0.64
C LEU A 329 -13.00 -12.34 -0.58
N PRO A 330 -13.51 -12.66 0.62
CA PRO A 330 -14.76 -13.38 0.77
C PRO A 330 -15.96 -12.58 0.23
N ASN A 331 -17.00 -13.30 -0.21
CA ASN A 331 -18.29 -12.74 -0.65
C ASN A 331 -18.21 -11.76 -1.84
N GLY A 332 -17.20 -11.87 -2.69
CA GLY A 332 -17.06 -11.05 -3.90
C GLY A 332 -16.72 -9.58 -3.64
N HIS A 333 -16.15 -9.27 -2.48
CA HIS A 333 -15.62 -7.94 -2.21
C HIS A 333 -14.34 -7.68 -3.01
N ASN A 334 -14.14 -6.44 -3.41
CA ASN A 334 -12.89 -5.99 -4.02
C ASN A 334 -11.87 -5.57 -2.94
N HIS A 335 -10.58 -5.79 -3.19
CA HIS A 335 -9.49 -5.37 -2.28
C HIS A 335 -9.52 -3.86 -1.99
N HIS A 336 -9.89 -3.05 -2.98
CA HIS A 336 -9.93 -1.60 -2.86
C HIS A 336 -11.32 -1.04 -2.55
N GLY A 337 -12.29 -1.93 -2.25
CA GLY A 337 -13.64 -1.57 -1.82
C GLY A 337 -13.67 -1.08 -0.37
N GLN A 338 -14.73 -0.35 -0.01
CA GLN A 338 -14.92 0.19 1.34
C GLN A 338 -14.82 -0.88 2.44
N TYR A 339 -15.32 -2.09 2.18
CA TYR A 339 -15.25 -3.22 3.13
C TYR A 339 -13.81 -3.50 3.58
N ASN A 340 -12.88 -3.59 2.62
CA ASN A 340 -11.49 -3.88 2.92
C ASN A 340 -10.71 -2.64 3.41
N VAL A 341 -11.08 -1.44 2.98
CA VAL A 341 -10.52 -0.19 3.54
C VAL A 341 -10.80 -0.09 5.04
N ARG A 342 -12.00 -0.48 5.49
CA ARG A 342 -12.33 -0.60 6.93
C ARG A 342 -11.43 -1.60 7.64
N HIS A 343 -11.18 -2.75 7.00
CA HIS A 343 -10.27 -3.77 7.51
C HIS A 343 -8.85 -3.23 7.68
N TYR A 344 -8.26 -2.65 6.63
CA TYR A 344 -6.91 -2.05 6.72
C TYR A 344 -6.82 -1.02 7.85
N ARG A 345 -7.85 -0.19 8.02
CA ARG A 345 -7.89 0.79 9.10
C ARG A 345 -7.93 0.14 10.49
N LYS A 346 -8.66 -0.95 10.64
CA LYS A 346 -8.71 -1.74 11.88
C LYS A 346 -7.35 -2.35 12.22
N VAL A 347 -6.66 -2.89 11.22
CA VAL A 347 -5.31 -3.46 11.39
C VAL A 347 -4.33 -2.39 11.86
N VAL A 348 -4.28 -1.22 11.21
CA VAL A 348 -3.40 -0.11 11.59
C VAL A 348 -3.61 0.31 13.04
N LYS A 349 -4.88 0.46 13.48
CA LYS A 349 -5.22 0.83 14.85
C LYS A 349 -4.82 -0.25 15.86
N THR A 350 -5.03 -1.53 15.52
CA THR A 350 -4.65 -2.64 16.40
C THR A 350 -3.14 -2.74 16.53
N ALA A 351 -2.40 -2.60 15.43
CA ALA A 351 -0.95 -2.59 15.44
C ALA A 351 -0.40 -1.44 16.31
N ALA A 352 -0.97 -0.24 16.18
CA ALA A 352 -0.60 0.91 17.01
C ALA A 352 -0.76 0.64 18.51
N LYS A 353 -1.86 -0.02 18.91
CA LYS A 353 -2.11 -0.42 20.32
C LYS A 353 -0.97 -1.26 20.91
N TYR A 354 -0.29 -2.04 20.08
CA TYR A 354 0.82 -2.91 20.48
C TYR A 354 2.20 -2.37 20.07
N HIS A 355 2.29 -1.08 19.74
CA HIS A 355 3.51 -0.42 19.29
C HIS A 355 4.18 -1.19 18.13
N THR A 356 3.38 -1.56 17.13
CA THR A 356 3.84 -2.32 15.97
C THR A 356 3.73 -1.48 14.71
N THR A 357 4.81 -1.43 13.94
CA THR A 357 4.85 -0.83 12.61
C THR A 357 4.36 -1.83 11.56
N LEU A 358 3.81 -1.32 10.47
CA LEU A 358 3.23 -2.11 9.40
C LEU A 358 3.89 -1.87 8.06
N ASP A 359 4.13 -2.96 7.35
CA ASP A 359 4.34 -3.06 5.93
C ASP A 359 3.17 -3.87 5.34
N VAL A 360 2.46 -3.34 4.35
CA VAL A 360 1.24 -3.98 3.82
C VAL A 360 1.42 -4.33 2.35
N HIS A 361 1.32 -5.62 2.03
CA HIS A 361 1.29 -6.14 0.66
C HIS A 361 -0.15 -6.36 0.18
N GLU A 362 -0.37 -6.31 -1.12
CA GLU A 362 -1.69 -6.24 -1.79
C GLU A 362 -2.61 -5.18 -1.12
N PRO A 363 -2.10 -3.97 -0.89
CA PRO A 363 -2.75 -2.97 -0.06
C PRO A 363 -3.81 -2.19 -0.82
N ILE A 364 -4.65 -1.48 -0.06
CA ILE A 364 -5.21 -0.22 -0.59
C ILE A 364 -4.07 0.80 -0.77
N LYS A 365 -4.09 1.59 -1.84
CA LYS A 365 -3.10 2.65 -2.09
C LYS A 365 -2.95 3.58 -0.88
N ASP A 366 -1.75 4.15 -0.72
CA ASP A 366 -1.54 5.16 0.30
C ASP A 366 -2.29 6.45 -0.05
N THR A 367 -2.76 7.13 0.98
CA THR A 367 -3.49 8.40 0.89
C THR A 367 -3.09 9.35 2.03
N GLY A 368 -1.89 9.17 2.56
CA GLY A 368 -1.30 10.01 3.61
C GLY A 368 -1.68 9.64 5.03
N ILE A 369 -2.25 8.45 5.26
CA ILE A 369 -2.63 7.95 6.60
C ILE A 369 -1.47 7.97 7.59
N ARG A 370 -0.23 7.91 7.13
CA ARG A 370 0.98 7.99 7.97
C ARG A 370 1.10 9.28 8.79
N ARG A 371 0.41 10.37 8.41
CA ARG A 371 0.31 11.56 9.25
C ARG A 371 -0.45 11.28 10.53
N THR A 372 -1.59 10.60 10.42
CA THR A 372 -2.49 10.26 11.54
C THR A 372 -2.01 9.04 12.32
N TYR A 373 -1.49 8.04 11.61
CA TYR A 373 -0.96 6.79 12.15
C TYR A 373 0.43 6.50 11.57
N PRO A 374 1.48 7.12 12.11
CA PRO A 374 2.84 6.95 11.58
C PRO A 374 3.41 5.52 11.71
N ASN A 375 2.75 4.63 12.44
CA ASN A 375 3.07 3.21 12.43
C ASN A 375 2.67 2.49 11.12
N MET A 376 1.86 3.11 10.26
CA MET A 376 1.67 2.67 8.88
C MET A 376 2.88 3.12 8.06
N MET A 377 3.93 2.28 8.01
CA MET A 377 5.21 2.63 7.42
C MET A 377 5.16 2.64 5.91
N THR A 378 4.78 1.51 5.32
CA THR A 378 4.91 1.32 3.88
C THR A 378 3.87 0.35 3.35
N ARG A 379 3.63 0.45 2.05
CA ARG A 379 2.77 -0.45 1.29
C ARG A 379 3.48 -0.84 -0.01
N GLU A 380 3.31 -2.09 -0.43
CA GLU A 380 3.73 -2.49 -1.76
C GLU A 380 3.02 -1.66 -2.85
N GLY A 381 1.80 -2.02 -3.20
CA GLY A 381 0.93 -1.29 -4.10
C GLY A 381 1.54 -0.91 -5.45
N ALA A 382 2.47 -1.71 -5.93
CA ALA A 382 3.10 -1.61 -7.25
C ALA A 382 3.68 -2.96 -7.67
N ARG A 383 3.89 -3.13 -8.97
CA ARG A 383 4.51 -4.33 -9.51
C ARG A 383 5.97 -4.41 -9.09
N GLY A 384 6.25 -5.30 -8.14
CA GLY A 384 7.57 -5.52 -7.54
C GLY A 384 8.45 -6.52 -8.29
N MET A 385 9.63 -6.79 -7.72
CA MET A 385 10.64 -7.69 -8.32
C MET A 385 10.22 -9.16 -8.35
N GLU A 386 9.25 -9.56 -7.54
CA GLU A 386 8.73 -10.93 -7.56
C GLU A 386 8.13 -11.33 -8.90
N TRP A 387 7.58 -10.39 -9.64
CA TRP A 387 7.07 -10.60 -11.00
C TRP A 387 8.14 -11.10 -11.96
N ASN A 388 9.40 -10.97 -11.62
CA ASN A 388 10.50 -11.57 -12.37
C ASN A 388 10.54 -13.09 -12.24
N ALA A 389 9.86 -13.68 -11.25
CA ALA A 389 9.80 -15.14 -11.09
C ALA A 389 8.82 -15.81 -12.05
N TRP A 390 7.78 -15.10 -12.53
CA TRP A 390 6.69 -15.71 -13.30
C TRP A 390 6.19 -14.87 -14.49
N SER A 391 6.84 -13.77 -14.81
CA SER A 391 6.50 -12.93 -15.97
C SER A 391 7.76 -12.54 -16.76
N GLU A 392 7.59 -11.69 -17.78
CA GLU A 392 8.71 -11.08 -18.50
C GLU A 392 9.53 -10.08 -17.63
N GLY A 393 9.10 -9.88 -16.39
CA GLY A 393 9.76 -9.00 -15.43
C GLY A 393 9.34 -7.54 -15.56
N ASN A 394 10.11 -6.68 -14.91
CA ASN A 394 9.89 -5.24 -14.90
C ASN A 394 10.98 -4.57 -15.75
N PRO A 395 10.61 -3.78 -16.77
CA PRO A 395 11.59 -3.02 -17.55
C PRO A 395 12.16 -1.85 -16.71
N PRO A 396 13.38 -1.36 -17.01
CA PRO A 396 13.99 -0.25 -16.28
C PRO A 396 13.13 1.00 -16.22
N GLU A 397 12.38 1.28 -17.28
CA GLU A 397 11.48 2.43 -17.37
C GLU A 397 10.39 2.40 -16.30
N HIS A 398 9.89 1.20 -15.92
CA HIS A 398 8.92 1.06 -14.85
C HIS A 398 9.47 1.59 -13.52
N HIS A 399 10.71 1.23 -13.19
CA HIS A 399 11.32 1.65 -11.92
C HIS A 399 11.55 3.16 -11.85
N VAL A 400 12.00 3.79 -12.93
CA VAL A 400 12.23 5.25 -12.95
C VAL A 400 10.95 6.07 -13.00
N LEU A 401 9.81 5.47 -13.33
CA LEU A 401 8.51 6.13 -13.28
C LEU A 401 7.91 6.13 -11.86
N LEU A 402 8.24 5.15 -11.02
CA LEU A 402 7.66 5.01 -9.67
C LEU A 402 7.77 6.28 -8.81
N PRO A 403 8.90 7.01 -8.77
CA PRO A 403 9.02 8.25 -8.00
C PRO A 403 8.03 9.34 -8.42
N PHE A 404 7.62 9.36 -9.67
CA PHE A 404 6.74 10.37 -10.27
C PHE A 404 5.28 9.91 -10.42
N THR A 405 4.98 8.73 -9.93
CA THR A 405 3.66 8.09 -10.03
C THR A 405 3.28 7.45 -8.69
N ARG A 406 3.57 6.15 -8.48
CA ARG A 406 3.20 5.39 -7.28
C ARG A 406 3.66 6.05 -5.98
N LEU A 407 4.89 6.55 -5.92
CA LEU A 407 5.46 7.13 -4.70
C LEU A 407 4.88 8.50 -4.35
N LEU A 408 4.15 9.16 -5.27
CA LEU A 408 3.41 10.39 -4.96
C LEU A 408 2.27 10.15 -3.95
N SER A 409 1.77 8.92 -3.85
CA SER A 409 0.77 8.55 -2.85
C SER A 409 1.39 8.36 -1.46
N GLY A 410 2.60 7.84 -1.38
CA GLY A 410 3.32 7.56 -0.13
C GLY A 410 4.42 6.52 -0.31
N PRO A 411 5.15 6.17 0.76
CA PRO A 411 6.24 5.21 0.74
C PRO A 411 5.81 3.85 0.20
N MET A 412 6.74 3.19 -0.47
CA MET A 412 6.56 1.86 -1.02
C MET A 412 7.54 0.88 -0.35
N ASP A 413 7.06 -0.32 -0.02
CA ASP A 413 7.96 -1.44 0.24
C ASP A 413 8.58 -1.84 -1.09
N TYR A 414 9.68 -1.17 -1.40
CA TYR A 414 10.39 -1.39 -2.63
C TYR A 414 11.35 -2.57 -2.44
N THR A 415 11.02 -3.68 -3.10
CA THR A 415 11.86 -4.88 -3.12
C THR A 415 12.89 -4.73 -4.24
N PRO A 416 14.08 -4.12 -3.99
CA PRO A 416 14.99 -3.68 -5.06
C PRO A 416 15.73 -4.83 -5.71
N GLY A 417 15.85 -5.98 -5.05
CA GLY A 417 16.60 -7.06 -5.61
C GLY A 417 16.83 -8.27 -4.72
N ILE A 418 17.64 -9.15 -5.24
CA ILE A 418 18.08 -10.39 -4.60
C ILE A 418 19.60 -10.46 -4.66
N PHE A 419 20.23 -10.93 -3.57
CA PHE A 419 21.69 -11.02 -3.51
C PHE A 419 22.25 -12.21 -4.30
N ASP A 420 21.57 -13.36 -4.25
CA ASP A 420 21.93 -14.52 -5.08
C ASP A 420 21.31 -14.39 -6.48
N ILE A 421 21.85 -13.49 -7.27
CA ILE A 421 21.34 -13.14 -8.60
C ILE A 421 21.46 -14.26 -9.64
N LEU A 422 22.36 -15.21 -9.46
CA LEU A 422 22.53 -16.35 -10.37
C LEU A 422 21.63 -17.52 -9.97
N TYR A 423 21.36 -17.61 -8.70
CA TYR A 423 20.55 -18.63 -8.03
C TYR A 423 20.75 -20.04 -8.61
N GLU A 424 22.01 -20.50 -8.59
CA GLU A 424 22.41 -21.77 -9.20
C GLU A 424 21.64 -22.97 -8.66
N ARG A 425 21.19 -22.88 -7.39
CA ARG A 425 20.29 -23.89 -6.78
C ARG A 425 19.00 -24.02 -7.55
N ALA A 426 18.40 -22.92 -7.99
CA ALA A 426 17.16 -22.94 -8.77
C ALA A 426 17.35 -23.60 -10.13
N LYS A 427 18.48 -23.38 -10.81
CA LYS A 427 18.77 -23.98 -12.10
C LYS A 427 18.84 -25.51 -12.04
N LYS A 428 19.33 -26.04 -10.94
CA LYS A 428 19.55 -27.50 -10.72
C LYS A 428 18.39 -28.17 -9.99
N SER A 429 17.44 -27.42 -9.46
CA SER A 429 16.34 -27.96 -8.69
C SER A 429 15.29 -28.65 -9.60
N PRO A 430 14.91 -29.92 -9.33
CA PRO A 430 13.81 -30.57 -10.04
C PRO A 430 12.44 -29.92 -9.72
N TYR A 431 12.35 -29.14 -8.64
CA TYR A 431 11.12 -28.48 -8.16
C TYR A 431 10.96 -27.07 -8.71
N ARG A 432 11.94 -26.59 -9.50
CA ARG A 432 11.84 -25.27 -10.13
C ARG A 432 10.52 -25.12 -10.85
N LYS A 433 9.73 -24.14 -10.45
CA LYS A 433 8.49 -23.81 -11.14
C LYS A 433 8.82 -23.34 -12.54
N LYS A 434 8.26 -24.03 -13.53
CA LYS A 434 8.26 -23.61 -14.94
C LYS A 434 7.08 -22.65 -15.10
N TRP A 435 7.25 -21.43 -14.67
CA TRP A 435 6.36 -20.37 -15.11
C TRP A 435 6.59 -20.16 -16.62
N ASN A 436 5.81 -19.33 -17.30
CA ASN A 436 5.99 -19.01 -18.74
C ASN A 436 7.35 -18.33 -19.05
N MET A 437 8.33 -18.57 -18.25
CA MET A 437 9.71 -18.15 -18.46
C MET A 437 10.29 -18.95 -19.62
N LYS A 438 10.51 -18.30 -20.74
CA LYS A 438 11.02 -18.91 -21.97
C LYS A 438 12.40 -19.54 -21.76
N ASP A 439 13.13 -19.11 -20.71
CA ASP A 439 14.49 -19.61 -20.46
C ASP A 439 15.06 -19.16 -19.10
N SER A 440 16.08 -19.86 -18.62
CA SER A 440 16.88 -19.44 -17.44
C SER A 440 17.62 -18.10 -17.64
N LYS A 441 17.59 -17.55 -18.84
CA LYS A 441 18.09 -16.20 -19.14
C LYS A 441 17.26 -15.11 -18.43
N ASP A 442 16.01 -15.36 -18.15
CA ASP A 442 15.11 -14.36 -17.58
C ASP A 442 15.48 -14.04 -16.13
N CYS A 443 15.89 -15.03 -15.35
CA CYS A 443 16.48 -14.77 -14.02
C CYS A 443 17.76 -13.91 -14.11
N ARG A 444 18.52 -14.00 -15.22
CA ARG A 444 19.74 -13.20 -15.42
C ARG A 444 19.46 -11.78 -15.88
N ILE A 445 18.45 -11.57 -16.70
CA ILE A 445 17.98 -10.24 -17.10
C ILE A 445 17.54 -9.50 -15.84
N ASN A 446 16.74 -10.16 -15.02
CA ASN A 446 16.25 -9.64 -13.76
C ASN A 446 17.39 -9.36 -12.77
N SER A 447 18.41 -10.21 -12.73
CA SER A 447 19.59 -9.99 -11.91
C SER A 447 20.46 -8.83 -12.40
N THR A 448 20.44 -8.54 -13.68
CA THR A 448 21.12 -7.34 -14.22
C THR A 448 20.40 -6.08 -13.79
N LEU A 449 19.07 -6.09 -13.80
CA LEU A 449 18.23 -5.03 -13.22
C LEU A 449 18.46 -4.87 -11.73
N ALA A 450 18.47 -5.97 -10.97
CA ALA A 450 18.79 -5.94 -9.55
C ALA A 450 20.17 -5.32 -9.28
N LYS A 451 21.17 -5.64 -10.09
CA LYS A 451 22.52 -5.01 -10.01
C LYS A 451 22.51 -3.52 -10.35
N GLN A 452 21.62 -3.06 -11.20
CA GLN A 452 21.51 -1.65 -11.56
C GLN A 452 20.76 -0.83 -10.50
N LEU A 453 19.99 -1.50 -9.65
CA LEU A 453 19.17 -0.88 -8.62
C LEU A 453 19.76 -1.02 -7.21
N SER A 454 20.71 -1.90 -7.01
CA SER A 454 21.48 -2.05 -5.77
C SER A 454 22.75 -1.19 -5.80
#